data_400a1fd08a056f230f9f84e89f54adea
#
_entry.id   400a1fd08a056f230f9f84e89f54adea
#
_cell.length_a   1.000
_cell.length_b   1.000
_cell.length_c   1.000
_cell.angle_alpha   90.00
_cell.angle_beta   90.00
_cell.angle_gamma   90.00
#
_symmetry.space_group_name_H-M   'P 1'
#
loop_
_entity.id
_entity.type
_entity.pdbx_description
1 polymer ?
#
loop_
_entity_poly.entity_id
_entity_poly.type
_entity_poly.pdbx_seq_one_letter_code
_entity_poly.pdbx_strand_id
1 'polypeptide(L)'
;MLAALAVEFVDEFFDGTKSAALPLIKHDLSLSYLQVGLLSAVPLVAGSLLELPVGVISGTGSRRRRFILAGGLVFIGSVLAAALAPVFAALLVALTIFFPASGTFVSLSQSALMDSATGGQAQRMARWTLAGSAGAFAGPLLVAAVLAAGGSWRLAFTVCAACSAVAWLAMAAAGRGEPATGPDTSAVLDPGEVTTPVEGAGTGEGAPADAEPGWPGWPGWRPAVGIVRRSGALRWLMLLEVADLLLDVFTSFLALYLVEAAHAAPFVAALGVGVRLGAGLAGDLILIQLLERLDSRRVLCASAWLSLVLLPAFLLVPGLGAKLILLAALTLATTPWYPVLKAELFGSLPGRSGLAVSLSSASGLAGGLGPLAVGLIAQQFGLSWAMAGLCSVPVVMVILVVPSGRKRGWTRLGCRD
;
A
#
# COMPACT_ATOMS: atom_id res chain seq x y z
N MET A 1 -6.08 -18.25 10.19
CA MET A 1 -5.14 -17.15 10.52
C MET A 1 -3.80 -17.32 9.81
N LEU A 2 -2.99 -18.36 10.07
CA LEU A 2 -1.65 -18.52 9.46
C LEU A 2 -1.67 -18.50 7.93
N ALA A 3 -2.64 -19.15 7.29
CA ALA A 3 -2.76 -19.13 5.83
C ALA A 3 -2.98 -17.72 5.27
N ALA A 4 -3.79 -16.87 5.93
CA ALA A 4 -4.00 -15.50 5.51
C ALA A 4 -2.72 -14.65 5.70
N LEU A 5 -1.97 -14.85 6.79
CA LEU A 5 -0.69 -14.17 7.00
C LEU A 5 0.36 -14.61 5.97
N ALA A 6 0.34 -15.89 5.54
CA ALA A 6 1.21 -16.37 4.47
C ALA A 6 0.88 -15.74 3.12
N VAL A 7 -0.40 -15.43 2.85
CA VAL A 7 -0.82 -14.72 1.63
C VAL A 7 -0.22 -13.32 1.59
N GLU A 8 -0.33 -12.57 2.68
CA GLU A 8 0.28 -11.22 2.79
C GLU A 8 1.80 -11.28 2.65
N PHE A 9 2.43 -12.24 3.35
CA PHE A 9 3.86 -12.41 3.27
C PHE A 9 4.35 -12.63 1.83
N VAL A 10 3.69 -13.49 1.05
CA VAL A 10 4.16 -13.80 -0.32
C VAL A 10 3.90 -12.68 -1.31
N ASP A 11 2.89 -11.85 -1.10
CA ASP A 11 2.63 -10.66 -1.90
C ASP A 11 3.75 -9.65 -1.75
N GLU A 12 4.00 -9.25 -0.52
CA GLU A 12 5.05 -8.30 -0.18
C GLU A 12 6.46 -8.87 -0.46
N PHE A 13 6.63 -10.20 -0.34
CA PHE A 13 7.87 -10.89 -0.71
C PHE A 13 8.17 -10.76 -2.20
N PHE A 14 7.15 -10.86 -3.05
CA PHE A 14 7.33 -10.62 -4.49
C PHE A 14 7.57 -9.14 -4.79
N ASP A 15 6.89 -8.22 -4.12
CA ASP A 15 7.09 -6.78 -4.36
C ASP A 15 8.50 -6.33 -3.96
N GLY A 16 8.99 -6.75 -2.80
CA GLY A 16 10.38 -6.52 -2.38
C GLY A 16 11.40 -7.16 -3.32
N THR A 17 11.12 -8.38 -3.81
CA THR A 17 11.97 -9.07 -4.80
C THR A 17 12.00 -8.29 -6.11
N LYS A 18 10.87 -7.87 -6.64
CA LYS A 18 10.74 -7.08 -7.87
C LYS A 18 11.53 -5.77 -7.78
N SER A 19 11.38 -5.05 -6.67
CA SER A 19 12.07 -3.77 -6.43
C SER A 19 13.60 -3.95 -6.40
N ALA A 20 14.08 -4.99 -5.74
CA ALA A 20 15.52 -5.28 -5.67
C ALA A 20 16.09 -5.81 -6.99
N ALA A 21 15.28 -6.54 -7.79
CA ALA A 21 15.70 -7.12 -9.07
C ALA A 21 15.63 -6.11 -10.24
N LEU A 22 15.09 -4.93 -10.06
CA LEU A 22 14.85 -3.96 -11.15
C LEU A 22 16.08 -3.63 -11.99
N PRO A 23 17.29 -3.42 -11.43
CA PRO A 23 18.51 -3.19 -12.25
C PRO A 23 18.83 -4.36 -13.15
N LEU A 24 18.65 -5.59 -12.65
CA LEU A 24 18.90 -6.83 -13.40
C LEU A 24 17.91 -6.98 -14.56
N ILE A 25 16.63 -6.71 -14.29
CA ILE A 25 15.55 -6.73 -15.28
C ILE A 25 15.83 -5.68 -16.37
N LYS A 26 16.18 -4.45 -15.97
CA LYS A 26 16.52 -3.37 -16.90
C LYS A 26 17.68 -3.75 -17.81
N HIS A 27 18.75 -4.31 -17.25
CA HIS A 27 19.90 -4.73 -18.02
C HIS A 27 19.59 -5.90 -18.96
N ASP A 28 18.93 -6.95 -18.46
CA ASP A 28 18.64 -8.18 -19.21
C ASP A 28 17.65 -7.95 -20.38
N LEU A 29 16.62 -7.12 -20.16
CA LEU A 29 15.63 -6.77 -21.17
C LEU A 29 15.93 -5.46 -21.91
N SER A 30 17.10 -4.86 -21.68
CA SER A 30 17.56 -3.58 -22.27
C SER A 30 16.50 -2.47 -22.19
N LEU A 31 15.88 -2.31 -20.99
CA LEU A 31 14.79 -1.37 -20.80
C LEU A 31 15.25 0.08 -20.74
N SER A 32 14.49 0.98 -21.35
CA SER A 32 14.60 2.42 -21.12
C SER A 32 14.03 2.80 -19.75
N TYR A 33 14.39 3.98 -19.22
CA TYR A 33 13.84 4.48 -17.96
C TYR A 33 12.32 4.71 -18.05
N LEU A 34 11.81 5.12 -19.22
CA LEU A 34 10.38 5.22 -19.47
C LEU A 34 9.69 3.86 -19.30
N GLN A 35 10.28 2.79 -19.87
CA GLN A 35 9.76 1.43 -19.71
C GLN A 35 9.77 0.96 -18.25
N VAL A 36 10.83 1.31 -17.51
CA VAL A 36 10.88 1.06 -16.05
C VAL A 36 9.73 1.78 -15.31
N GLY A 37 9.49 3.05 -15.63
CA GLY A 37 8.36 3.79 -15.08
C GLY A 37 7.01 3.18 -15.42
N LEU A 38 6.84 2.69 -16.67
CA LEU A 38 5.62 2.01 -17.12
C LEU A 38 5.39 0.67 -16.41
N LEU A 39 6.45 -0.08 -16.06
CA LEU A 39 6.33 -1.34 -15.30
C LEU A 39 5.74 -1.14 -13.89
N SER A 40 5.83 0.07 -13.34
CA SER A 40 5.20 0.41 -12.06
C SER A 40 3.85 1.11 -12.25
N ALA A 41 3.78 2.07 -13.17
CA ALA A 41 2.59 2.92 -13.36
C ALA A 41 1.38 2.16 -13.94
N VAL A 42 1.58 1.38 -15.01
CA VAL A 42 0.47 0.70 -15.71
C VAL A 42 -0.20 -0.36 -14.82
N PRO A 43 0.56 -1.25 -14.15
CA PRO A 43 -0.03 -2.20 -13.20
C PRO A 43 -0.80 -1.54 -12.06
N LEU A 44 -0.26 -0.47 -11.47
CA LEU A 44 -0.90 0.25 -10.37
C LEU A 44 -2.24 0.87 -10.79
N VAL A 45 -2.29 1.52 -11.95
CA VAL A 45 -3.53 2.08 -12.52
C VAL A 45 -4.54 0.97 -12.82
N ALA A 46 -4.10 -0.13 -13.44
CA ALA A 46 -4.97 -1.26 -13.75
C ALA A 46 -5.53 -1.91 -12.48
N GLY A 47 -4.70 -2.09 -11.44
CA GLY A 47 -5.12 -2.60 -10.13
C GLY A 47 -6.18 -1.72 -9.50
N SER A 48 -5.91 -0.42 -9.39
CA SER A 48 -6.83 0.56 -8.79
C SER A 48 -8.20 0.59 -9.49
N LEU A 49 -8.24 0.40 -10.81
CA LEU A 49 -9.49 0.37 -11.57
C LEU A 49 -10.30 -0.92 -11.35
N LEU A 50 -9.63 -2.06 -11.12
CA LEU A 50 -10.27 -3.36 -11.01
C LEU A 50 -10.61 -3.76 -9.57
N GLU A 51 -9.91 -3.23 -8.57
CA GLU A 51 -10.16 -3.55 -7.16
C GLU A 51 -11.56 -3.14 -6.70
N LEU A 52 -12.05 -1.97 -7.12
CA LEU A 52 -13.38 -1.48 -6.74
C LEU A 52 -14.49 -2.46 -7.13
N PRO A 53 -14.66 -2.86 -8.42
CA PRO A 53 -15.70 -3.80 -8.80
C PRO A 53 -15.51 -5.20 -8.17
N VAL A 54 -14.28 -5.67 -8.01
CA VAL A 54 -14.00 -6.98 -7.40
C VAL A 54 -14.41 -7.00 -5.94
N GLY A 55 -14.12 -5.96 -5.18
CA GLY A 55 -14.53 -5.83 -3.77
C GLY A 55 -16.04 -5.94 -3.59
N VAL A 56 -16.80 -5.29 -4.47
CA VAL A 56 -18.28 -5.33 -4.45
C VAL A 56 -18.84 -6.68 -4.90
N ILE A 57 -18.30 -7.25 -5.98
CA ILE A 57 -18.82 -8.48 -6.58
C ILE A 57 -18.47 -9.73 -5.75
N SER A 58 -17.36 -9.70 -5.02
CA SER A 58 -16.86 -10.85 -4.26
C SER A 58 -17.82 -11.33 -3.15
N GLY A 59 -18.62 -10.43 -2.57
CA GLY A 59 -19.60 -10.75 -1.53
C GLY A 59 -18.99 -11.39 -0.28
N THR A 60 -19.71 -12.32 0.34
CA THR A 60 -19.31 -13.02 1.58
C THR A 60 -19.31 -14.54 1.41
N GLY A 61 -18.85 -15.27 2.42
CA GLY A 61 -18.96 -16.72 2.49
C GLY A 61 -18.24 -17.48 1.37
N SER A 62 -18.93 -18.46 0.79
CA SER A 62 -18.37 -19.39 -0.23
C SER A 62 -17.99 -18.67 -1.54
N ARG A 63 -18.68 -17.58 -1.87
CA ARG A 63 -18.38 -16.76 -3.07
C ARG A 63 -17.04 -16.05 -2.89
N ARG A 64 -16.82 -15.36 -1.77
CA ARG A 64 -15.55 -14.70 -1.44
C ARG A 64 -14.39 -15.69 -1.48
N ARG A 65 -14.58 -16.89 -0.91
CA ARG A 65 -13.55 -17.93 -0.94
C ARG A 65 -13.18 -18.34 -2.36
N ARG A 66 -14.16 -18.50 -3.27
CA ARG A 66 -13.88 -18.79 -4.69
C ARG A 66 -13.08 -17.68 -5.36
N PHE A 67 -13.38 -16.43 -5.08
CA PHE A 67 -12.61 -15.28 -5.58
C PHE A 67 -11.17 -15.29 -5.04
N ILE A 68 -10.97 -15.54 -3.74
CA ILE A 68 -9.62 -15.66 -3.15
C ILE A 68 -8.82 -16.74 -3.86
N LEU A 69 -9.38 -17.94 -4.03
CA LEU A 69 -8.66 -19.06 -4.65
C LEU A 69 -8.39 -18.82 -6.14
N ALA A 70 -9.36 -18.27 -6.88
CA ALA A 70 -9.16 -17.90 -8.28
C ALA A 70 -8.12 -16.77 -8.43
N GLY A 71 -8.21 -15.72 -7.62
CA GLY A 71 -7.24 -14.64 -7.57
C GLY A 71 -5.83 -15.14 -7.27
N GLY A 72 -5.69 -16.08 -6.31
CA GLY A 72 -4.41 -16.69 -5.99
C GLY A 72 -3.80 -17.52 -7.13
N LEU A 73 -4.61 -18.23 -7.90
CA LEU A 73 -4.11 -18.93 -9.10
C LEU A 73 -3.63 -17.94 -10.17
N VAL A 74 -4.38 -16.87 -10.42
CA VAL A 74 -3.99 -15.81 -11.38
C VAL A 74 -2.73 -15.11 -10.88
N PHE A 75 -2.61 -14.84 -9.57
CA PHE A 75 -1.42 -14.29 -8.93
C PHE A 75 -0.18 -15.15 -9.20
N ILE A 76 -0.24 -16.45 -8.88
CA ILE A 76 0.88 -17.39 -9.12
C ILE A 76 1.24 -17.45 -10.60
N GLY A 77 0.22 -17.56 -11.47
CA GLY A 77 0.40 -17.58 -12.91
C GLY A 77 1.07 -16.31 -13.46
N SER A 78 0.69 -15.15 -12.94
CA SER A 78 1.28 -13.86 -13.35
C SER A 78 2.72 -13.69 -12.87
N VAL A 79 3.04 -14.10 -11.63
CA VAL A 79 4.43 -14.10 -11.12
C VAL A 79 5.31 -15.05 -11.94
N LEU A 80 4.82 -16.23 -12.27
CA LEU A 80 5.53 -17.18 -13.12
C LEU A 80 5.69 -16.65 -14.54
N ALA A 81 4.65 -16.04 -15.12
CA ALA A 81 4.72 -15.39 -16.43
C ALA A 81 5.74 -14.23 -16.44
N ALA A 82 5.82 -13.46 -15.36
CA ALA A 82 6.85 -12.44 -15.18
C ALA A 82 8.26 -13.05 -15.13
N ALA A 83 8.44 -14.15 -14.41
CA ALA A 83 9.74 -14.89 -14.36
C ALA A 83 10.18 -15.37 -15.76
N LEU A 84 9.24 -15.78 -16.59
CA LEU A 84 9.49 -16.32 -17.92
C LEU A 84 9.45 -15.26 -19.03
N ALA A 85 9.18 -14.00 -18.72
CA ALA A 85 9.02 -12.93 -19.70
C ALA A 85 10.30 -12.70 -20.53
N PRO A 86 10.27 -12.89 -21.86
CA PRO A 86 11.44 -12.70 -22.70
C PRO A 86 11.63 -11.25 -23.15
N VAL A 87 10.59 -10.42 -23.08
CA VAL A 87 10.58 -9.04 -23.57
C VAL A 87 9.75 -8.13 -22.65
N PHE A 88 9.97 -6.83 -22.77
CA PHE A 88 9.24 -5.80 -22.00
C PHE A 88 7.73 -5.97 -22.01
N ALA A 89 7.13 -6.18 -23.20
CA ALA A 89 5.68 -6.26 -23.32
C ALA A 89 5.10 -7.45 -22.54
N ALA A 90 5.78 -8.61 -22.56
CA ALA A 90 5.35 -9.78 -21.82
C ALA A 90 5.45 -9.54 -20.29
N LEU A 91 6.52 -8.90 -19.83
CA LEU A 91 6.69 -8.54 -18.43
C LEU A 91 5.62 -7.51 -17.99
N LEU A 92 5.37 -6.48 -18.81
CA LEU A 92 4.35 -5.47 -18.52
C LEU A 92 2.96 -6.10 -18.39
N VAL A 93 2.57 -6.99 -19.31
CA VAL A 93 1.29 -7.70 -19.26
C VAL A 93 1.21 -8.57 -18.01
N ALA A 94 2.26 -9.34 -17.71
CA ALA A 94 2.30 -10.19 -16.52
C ALA A 94 2.12 -9.37 -15.23
N LEU A 95 2.82 -8.24 -15.07
CA LEU A 95 2.69 -7.37 -13.92
C LEU A 95 1.32 -6.64 -13.88
N THR A 96 0.76 -6.29 -15.06
CA THR A 96 -0.56 -5.67 -15.13
C THR A 96 -1.67 -6.64 -14.70
N ILE A 97 -1.51 -7.94 -14.95
CA ILE A 97 -2.43 -8.98 -14.45
C ILE A 97 -2.17 -9.27 -12.96
N PHE A 98 -0.92 -9.20 -12.52
CA PHE A 98 -0.51 -9.42 -11.13
C PHE A 98 -1.23 -8.48 -10.15
N PHE A 99 -1.28 -7.17 -10.41
CA PHE A 99 -1.84 -6.20 -9.48
C PHE A 99 -3.30 -6.47 -9.09
N PRO A 100 -4.27 -6.58 -10.01
CA PRO A 100 -5.65 -6.91 -9.64
C PRO A 100 -5.80 -8.33 -9.06
N ALA A 101 -4.91 -9.27 -9.45
CA ALA A 101 -4.89 -10.60 -8.87
C ALA A 101 -4.41 -10.56 -7.40
N SER A 102 -3.38 -9.75 -7.09
CA SER A 102 -2.94 -9.44 -5.73
C SER A 102 -4.07 -8.82 -4.93
N GLY A 103 -4.69 -7.73 -5.40
CA GLY A 103 -5.84 -7.12 -4.75
C GLY A 103 -6.95 -8.13 -4.42
N THR A 104 -7.27 -9.03 -5.37
CA THR A 104 -8.28 -10.07 -5.15
C THR A 104 -7.83 -11.12 -4.13
N PHE A 105 -6.59 -11.60 -4.22
CA PHE A 105 -6.06 -12.66 -3.33
C PHE A 105 -5.80 -12.14 -1.93
N VAL A 106 -5.16 -10.99 -1.80
CA VAL A 106 -4.66 -10.40 -0.55
C VAL A 106 -5.76 -9.64 0.17
N SER A 107 -6.41 -8.67 -0.47
CA SER A 107 -7.42 -7.82 0.19
C SER A 107 -8.65 -8.61 0.64
N LEU A 108 -9.08 -9.61 -0.13
CA LEU A 108 -10.18 -10.47 0.30
C LEU A 108 -9.76 -11.45 1.40
N SER A 109 -8.49 -11.90 1.44
CA SER A 109 -7.95 -12.72 2.55
C SER A 109 -7.84 -11.90 3.83
N GLN A 110 -7.42 -10.64 3.74
CA GLN A 110 -7.40 -9.68 4.85
C GLN A 110 -8.81 -9.48 5.41
N SER A 111 -9.77 -9.19 4.54
CA SER A 111 -11.18 -9.01 4.94
C SER A 111 -11.73 -10.25 5.63
N ALA A 112 -11.46 -11.46 5.09
CA ALA A 112 -11.87 -12.71 5.70
C ALA A 112 -11.23 -12.93 7.09
N LEU A 113 -9.96 -12.55 7.25
CA LEU A 113 -9.27 -12.59 8.53
C LEU A 113 -9.88 -11.62 9.56
N MET A 114 -10.25 -10.41 9.13
CA MET A 114 -10.87 -9.42 10.03
C MET A 114 -12.28 -9.84 10.46
N ASP A 115 -13.05 -10.47 9.58
CA ASP A 115 -14.41 -10.94 9.83
C ASP A 115 -14.45 -12.23 10.66
N SER A 116 -13.34 -12.96 10.80
CA SER A 116 -13.32 -14.33 11.38
C SER A 116 -13.61 -14.40 12.88
N ALA A 117 -13.63 -13.31 13.63
CA ALA A 117 -14.00 -13.27 15.05
C ALA A 117 -14.40 -11.87 15.52
N THR A 118 -15.32 -11.81 16.45
CA THR A 118 -15.69 -10.60 17.18
C THR A 118 -14.61 -10.25 18.21
N GLY A 119 -13.92 -9.14 18.05
CA GLY A 119 -12.84 -8.67 18.95
C GLY A 119 -11.43 -9.02 18.47
N GLY A 120 -10.43 -8.35 19.03
CA GLY A 120 -9.01 -8.54 18.69
C GLY A 120 -8.62 -8.14 17.25
N GLN A 121 -9.42 -7.31 16.56
CA GLN A 121 -9.16 -6.86 15.19
C GLN A 121 -7.82 -6.11 15.06
N ALA A 122 -7.49 -5.27 16.06
CA ALA A 122 -6.23 -4.54 16.07
C ALA A 122 -5.01 -5.48 16.13
N GLN A 123 -5.09 -6.56 16.91
CA GLN A 123 -4.01 -7.55 16.99
C GLN A 123 -3.88 -8.36 15.69
N ARG A 124 -5.00 -8.69 15.03
CA ARG A 124 -4.96 -9.37 13.73
C ARG A 124 -4.36 -8.48 12.66
N MET A 125 -4.74 -7.19 12.65
CA MET A 125 -4.17 -6.21 11.73
C MET A 125 -2.68 -6.02 11.96
N ALA A 126 -2.24 -5.90 13.22
CA ALA A 126 -0.81 -5.80 13.53
C ALA A 126 -0.01 -7.03 13.07
N ARG A 127 -0.56 -8.25 13.22
CA ARG A 127 0.08 -9.46 12.71
C ARG A 127 0.10 -9.51 11.18
N TRP A 128 -0.94 -9.02 10.53
CA TRP A 128 -1.03 -8.89 9.08
C TRP A 128 0.08 -7.96 8.58
N THR A 129 0.14 -6.73 9.08
CA THR A 129 1.18 -5.76 8.72
C THR A 129 2.60 -6.30 8.97
N LEU A 130 2.82 -6.98 10.11
CA LEU A 130 4.11 -7.59 10.40
C LEU A 130 4.48 -8.69 9.39
N ALA A 131 3.51 -9.50 8.95
CA ALA A 131 3.75 -10.52 7.93
C ALA A 131 4.13 -9.89 6.58
N GLY A 132 3.45 -8.81 6.18
CA GLY A 132 3.79 -8.03 4.99
C GLY A 132 5.19 -7.43 5.06
N SER A 133 5.50 -6.70 6.13
CA SER A 133 6.83 -6.09 6.32
C SER A 133 7.95 -7.14 6.33
N ALA A 134 7.70 -8.33 6.92
CA ALA A 134 8.67 -9.42 6.89
C ALA A 134 8.84 -9.98 5.47
N GLY A 135 7.77 -10.09 4.69
CA GLY A 135 7.82 -10.48 3.27
C GLY A 135 8.61 -9.48 2.45
N ALA A 136 8.27 -8.20 2.54
CA ALA A 136 8.95 -7.11 1.85
C ALA A 136 10.47 -7.11 2.14
N PHE A 137 10.86 -7.29 3.40
CA PHE A 137 12.26 -7.39 3.80
C PHE A 137 12.95 -8.65 3.26
N ALA A 138 12.27 -9.78 3.24
CA ALA A 138 12.84 -11.06 2.76
C ALA A 138 13.11 -11.04 1.25
N GLY A 139 12.35 -10.27 0.45
CA GLY A 139 12.48 -10.19 -1.00
C GLY A 139 13.87 -9.80 -1.48
N PRO A 140 14.43 -8.65 -1.07
CA PRO A 140 15.80 -8.24 -1.41
C PRO A 140 16.85 -9.24 -0.94
N LEU A 141 16.64 -9.91 0.20
CA LEU A 141 17.58 -10.95 0.68
C LEU A 141 17.56 -12.17 -0.24
N LEU A 142 16.38 -12.55 -0.77
CA LEU A 142 16.29 -13.58 -1.79
C LEU A 142 17.09 -13.21 -3.03
N VAL A 143 16.93 -11.99 -3.55
CA VAL A 143 17.67 -11.52 -4.73
C VAL A 143 19.17 -11.57 -4.45
N ALA A 144 19.61 -11.06 -3.30
CA ALA A 144 21.03 -11.10 -2.91
C ALA A 144 21.55 -12.55 -2.82
N ALA A 145 20.81 -13.46 -2.21
CA ALA A 145 21.19 -14.87 -2.10
C ALA A 145 21.28 -15.57 -3.46
N VAL A 146 20.29 -15.31 -4.34
CA VAL A 146 20.28 -15.86 -5.70
C VAL A 146 21.48 -15.36 -6.50
N LEU A 147 21.81 -14.08 -6.41
CA LEU A 147 22.98 -13.51 -7.09
C LEU A 147 24.29 -14.06 -6.54
N ALA A 148 24.41 -14.23 -5.22
CA ALA A 148 25.59 -14.85 -4.60
C ALA A 148 25.79 -16.31 -5.05
N ALA A 149 24.71 -17.01 -5.37
CA ALA A 149 24.73 -18.36 -5.93
C ALA A 149 24.93 -18.40 -7.47
N GLY A 150 25.14 -17.25 -8.13
CA GLY A 150 25.31 -17.15 -9.59
C GLY A 150 24.00 -17.29 -10.37
N GLY A 151 22.84 -17.18 -9.70
CA GLY A 151 21.53 -17.24 -10.32
C GLY A 151 21.09 -15.90 -10.95
N SER A 152 19.94 -15.92 -11.61
CA SER A 152 19.32 -14.75 -12.26
C SER A 152 18.07 -14.27 -11.53
N TRP A 153 17.60 -13.06 -11.82
CA TRP A 153 16.35 -12.52 -11.28
C TRP A 153 15.13 -13.42 -11.61
N ARG A 154 15.17 -14.16 -12.72
CA ARG A 154 14.14 -15.13 -13.09
C ARG A 154 14.02 -16.26 -12.06
N LEU A 155 15.14 -16.73 -11.52
CA LEU A 155 15.13 -17.73 -10.46
C LEU A 155 14.47 -17.15 -9.19
N ALA A 156 14.78 -15.91 -8.81
CA ALA A 156 14.15 -15.26 -7.66
C ALA A 156 12.61 -15.18 -7.83
N PHE A 157 12.13 -14.78 -8.99
CA PHE A 157 10.69 -14.74 -9.30
C PHE A 157 10.06 -16.14 -9.29
N THR A 158 10.77 -17.15 -9.81
CA THR A 158 10.29 -18.55 -9.77
C THR A 158 10.16 -19.06 -8.32
N VAL A 159 11.11 -18.70 -7.45
CA VAL A 159 11.02 -19.01 -6.01
C VAL A 159 9.81 -18.30 -5.38
N CYS A 160 9.57 -17.03 -5.71
CA CYS A 160 8.37 -16.32 -5.25
C CYS A 160 7.08 -17.02 -5.71
N ALA A 161 7.00 -17.46 -6.98
CA ALA A 161 5.85 -18.20 -7.48
C ALA A 161 5.64 -19.53 -6.72
N ALA A 162 6.72 -20.25 -6.42
CA ALA A 162 6.67 -21.50 -5.65
C ALA A 162 6.19 -21.26 -4.20
N CYS A 163 6.71 -20.22 -3.52
CA CYS A 163 6.26 -19.83 -2.19
C CYS A 163 4.77 -19.40 -2.20
N SER A 164 4.35 -18.69 -3.25
CA SER A 164 2.95 -18.27 -3.42
C SER A 164 2.04 -19.48 -3.64
N ALA A 165 2.49 -20.50 -4.37
CA ALA A 165 1.75 -21.74 -4.54
C ALA A 165 1.57 -22.50 -3.18
N VAL A 166 2.59 -22.50 -2.32
CA VAL A 166 2.49 -23.07 -0.98
C VAL A 166 1.50 -22.29 -0.13
N ALA A 167 1.53 -20.96 -0.14
CA ALA A 167 0.58 -20.12 0.58
C ALA A 167 -0.87 -20.34 0.07
N TRP A 168 -1.04 -20.43 -1.25
CA TRP A 168 -2.32 -20.74 -1.87
C TRP A 168 -2.86 -22.13 -1.45
N LEU A 169 -2.02 -23.16 -1.44
CA LEU A 169 -2.39 -24.51 -0.99
C LEU A 169 -2.79 -24.48 0.49
N ALA A 170 -2.07 -23.75 1.34
CA ALA A 170 -2.43 -23.57 2.74
C ALA A 170 -3.79 -22.88 2.90
N MET A 171 -4.09 -21.87 2.08
CA MET A 171 -5.38 -21.18 2.06
C MET A 171 -6.50 -22.11 1.55
N ALA A 172 -6.24 -22.91 0.52
CA ALA A 172 -7.18 -23.89 -0.02
C ALA A 172 -7.49 -25.01 1.00
N ALA A 173 -6.51 -25.43 1.79
CA ALA A 173 -6.67 -26.43 2.84
C ALA A 173 -7.45 -25.90 4.06
N ALA A 174 -7.16 -24.67 4.48
CA ALA A 174 -7.76 -24.05 5.67
C ALA A 174 -9.29 -23.94 5.58
N GLY A 175 -9.85 -23.78 4.42
CA GLY A 175 -11.31 -23.66 4.24
C GLY A 175 -12.07 -25.00 4.08
N ARG A 176 -11.40 -26.14 4.19
CA ARG A 176 -12.06 -27.47 4.13
C ARG A 176 -12.64 -27.92 5.46
N GLY A 177 -12.30 -27.24 6.55
CA GLY A 177 -12.71 -27.62 7.91
C GLY A 177 -13.89 -26.84 8.49
N GLU A 178 -14.41 -25.80 7.81
CA GLU A 178 -15.60 -25.09 8.25
C GLU A 178 -16.83 -25.70 7.56
N PRO A 179 -17.77 -26.31 8.31
CA PRO A 179 -19.09 -26.60 7.77
C PRO A 179 -19.75 -25.29 7.39
N ALA A 180 -20.48 -25.29 6.28
CA ALA A 180 -21.28 -24.17 5.79
C ALA A 180 -22.48 -23.93 6.74
N THR A 181 -22.20 -23.45 7.95
CA THR A 181 -23.19 -23.07 8.96
C THR A 181 -23.09 -21.59 9.24
N GLY A 182 -23.48 -20.80 8.25
CA GLY A 182 -24.00 -19.46 8.46
C GLY A 182 -25.34 -19.43 7.74
N PRO A 183 -26.42 -18.88 8.35
CA PRO A 183 -27.69 -18.78 7.65
C PRO A 183 -27.50 -17.96 6.38
N ASP A 184 -27.85 -18.57 5.24
CA ASP A 184 -28.12 -17.83 4.01
C ASP A 184 -29.20 -16.79 4.33
N THR A 185 -28.80 -15.57 4.61
CA THR A 185 -29.72 -14.43 4.75
C THR A 185 -30.15 -13.95 3.36
N SER A 186 -30.29 -14.88 2.42
CA SER A 186 -31.11 -14.75 1.23
C SER A 186 -32.51 -15.32 1.47
N ALA A 187 -32.92 -15.53 2.72
CA ALA A 187 -34.31 -15.75 3.05
C ALA A 187 -35.07 -14.45 2.78
N VAL A 188 -35.65 -14.46 1.59
CA VAL A 188 -36.89 -13.82 1.22
C VAL A 188 -37.57 -13.14 2.42
N LEU A 189 -37.63 -11.81 2.40
CA LEU A 189 -38.62 -11.07 3.14
C LEU A 189 -40.02 -11.54 2.64
N ASP A 190 -40.62 -12.42 3.41
CA ASP A 190 -42.05 -12.75 3.25
C ASP A 190 -42.87 -11.54 3.67
N PRO A 191 -43.73 -10.95 2.80
CA PRO A 191 -44.44 -9.74 3.09
C PRO A 191 -45.69 -9.95 3.96
N GLY A 192 -45.68 -10.92 4.85
CA GLY A 192 -46.92 -11.36 5.50
C GLY A 192 -46.88 -11.63 7.00
N GLU A 193 -46.15 -10.86 7.83
CA GLU A 193 -46.40 -10.95 9.28
C GLU A 193 -46.30 -9.59 9.95
N VAL A 194 -47.50 -8.95 10.00
CA VAL A 194 -47.82 -7.77 10.82
C VAL A 194 -47.96 -8.21 12.28
N THR A 195 -47.02 -7.85 13.14
CA THR A 195 -47.25 -7.87 14.59
C THR A 195 -46.89 -6.52 15.21
N THR A 196 -47.97 -5.81 15.55
CA THR A 196 -48.23 -4.80 16.61
C THR A 196 -47.10 -3.91 17.14
N PRO A 197 -47.44 -2.60 17.33
CA PRO A 197 -46.46 -1.59 17.76
C PRO A 197 -46.27 -1.61 19.28
N VAL A 198 -45.04 -1.46 19.71
CA VAL A 198 -44.72 -1.01 21.08
C VAL A 198 -44.62 0.52 21.03
N GLU A 199 -45.54 1.18 21.73
CA GLU A 199 -45.55 2.63 21.99
C GLU A 199 -44.36 3.04 22.85
N GLY A 200 -43.70 4.14 22.47
CA GLY A 200 -42.76 4.81 23.35
C GLY A 200 -41.86 5.81 22.66
N ALA A 201 -42.36 7.01 22.47
CA ALA A 201 -41.69 8.32 22.54
C ALA A 201 -40.55 8.70 21.60
N GLY A 202 -40.76 9.80 20.90
CA GLY A 202 -39.69 10.67 20.42
C GLY A 202 -39.88 11.22 19.01
N THR A 203 -40.68 12.30 18.89
CA THR A 203 -40.80 13.15 17.70
C THR A 203 -39.47 13.77 17.32
N GLY A 204 -39.04 13.53 16.08
CA GLY A 204 -37.88 14.17 15.45
C GLY A 204 -38.04 14.18 13.94
N GLU A 205 -38.29 15.35 13.43
CA GLU A 205 -38.60 15.85 12.09
C GLU A 205 -38.02 15.11 10.88
N GLY A 206 -38.89 14.89 9.95
CA GLY A 206 -38.80 14.90 8.48
C GLY A 206 -37.48 14.63 7.77
N ALA A 207 -37.29 13.39 7.29
CA ALA A 207 -36.43 13.15 6.15
C ALA A 207 -37.21 13.38 4.85
N PRO A 208 -36.66 14.07 3.83
CA PRO A 208 -37.34 14.26 2.56
C PRO A 208 -37.49 12.94 1.80
N ALA A 209 -38.69 12.69 1.32
CA ALA A 209 -39.15 11.47 0.64
C ALA A 209 -38.83 11.43 -0.86
N ASP A 210 -37.66 11.90 -1.29
CA ASP A 210 -37.22 11.85 -2.71
C ASP A 210 -35.78 11.28 -2.84
N ALA A 211 -35.55 10.15 -2.17
CA ALA A 211 -34.32 9.37 -2.46
C ALA A 211 -34.66 8.34 -3.55
N GLU A 212 -34.27 8.61 -4.78
CA GLU A 212 -34.13 7.61 -5.85
C GLU A 212 -33.41 6.36 -5.29
N PRO A 213 -33.72 5.13 -5.76
CA PRO A 213 -33.03 3.91 -5.34
C PRO A 213 -31.62 3.88 -5.94
N GLY A 214 -30.75 4.79 -5.46
CA GLY A 214 -29.31 4.74 -5.64
C GLY A 214 -28.71 3.79 -4.62
N TRP A 215 -27.69 3.07 -4.99
CA TRP A 215 -26.88 2.17 -4.18
C TRP A 215 -26.80 2.62 -2.72
N PRO A 216 -27.08 1.76 -1.73
CA PRO A 216 -27.14 2.16 -0.34
C PRO A 216 -25.78 2.72 0.11
N GLY A 217 -25.72 4.03 0.32
CA GLY A 217 -24.57 4.68 0.96
C GLY A 217 -23.66 5.55 0.12
N TRP A 218 -23.86 5.69 -1.21
CA TRP A 218 -23.04 6.60 -2.02
C TRP A 218 -23.73 7.98 -2.16
N PRO A 219 -23.29 9.04 -1.49
CA PRO A 219 -23.69 10.38 -1.84
C PRO A 219 -23.18 10.67 -3.25
N GLY A 220 -24.04 11.23 -4.11
CA GLY A 220 -23.64 11.61 -5.47
C GLY A 220 -22.32 12.41 -5.46
N TRP A 221 -21.47 12.25 -6.46
CA TRP A 221 -20.12 12.81 -6.51
C TRP A 221 -20.03 14.33 -6.21
N ARG A 222 -21.05 15.12 -6.57
CA ARG A 222 -21.11 16.57 -6.30
C ARG A 222 -21.13 16.92 -4.80
N PRO A 223 -22.00 16.36 -3.96
CA PRO A 223 -21.95 16.59 -2.52
C PRO A 223 -20.67 16.04 -1.89
N ALA A 224 -20.13 14.91 -2.36
CA ALA A 224 -18.87 14.35 -1.87
C ALA A 224 -17.68 15.32 -2.08
N VAL A 225 -17.54 15.93 -3.26
CA VAL A 225 -16.52 16.95 -3.55
C VAL A 225 -16.68 18.18 -2.65
N GLY A 226 -17.91 18.63 -2.41
CA GLY A 226 -18.18 19.75 -1.51
C GLY A 226 -17.73 19.48 -0.07
N ILE A 227 -17.94 18.27 0.42
CA ILE A 227 -17.53 17.82 1.74
C ILE A 227 -16.00 17.77 1.84
N VAL A 228 -15.34 17.16 0.88
CA VAL A 228 -13.88 17.03 0.81
C VAL A 228 -13.19 18.39 0.83
N ARG A 229 -13.70 19.36 0.06
CA ARG A 229 -13.16 20.73 0.06
C ARG A 229 -13.32 21.44 1.40
N ARG A 230 -14.46 21.26 2.09
CA ARG A 230 -14.76 21.93 3.37
C ARG A 230 -14.07 21.27 4.57
N SER A 231 -13.88 19.96 4.55
CA SER A 231 -13.23 19.20 5.63
C SER A 231 -11.72 19.36 5.70
N GLY A 232 -11.08 19.86 4.64
CA GLY A 232 -9.61 19.88 4.52
C GLY A 232 -8.99 18.52 4.18
N ALA A 233 -9.82 17.51 3.89
CA ALA A 233 -9.38 16.17 3.51
C ALA A 233 -8.50 16.16 2.27
N LEU A 234 -8.80 17.04 1.29
CA LEU A 234 -8.00 17.19 0.06
C LEU A 234 -6.52 17.50 0.35
N ARG A 235 -6.24 18.29 1.38
CA ARG A 235 -4.88 18.61 1.78
C ARG A 235 -4.13 17.37 2.29
N TRP A 236 -4.77 16.58 3.16
CA TRP A 236 -4.16 15.37 3.69
C TRP A 236 -3.97 14.31 2.60
N LEU A 237 -4.93 14.23 1.68
CA LEU A 237 -4.82 13.38 0.51
C LEU A 237 -3.65 13.78 -0.39
N MET A 238 -3.52 15.07 -0.73
CA MET A 238 -2.37 15.57 -1.51
C MET A 238 -1.03 15.34 -0.81
N LEU A 239 -0.98 15.52 0.53
CA LEU A 239 0.23 15.22 1.30
C LEU A 239 0.57 13.73 1.28
N LEU A 240 -0.42 12.86 1.31
CA LEU A 240 -0.24 11.41 1.21
C LEU A 240 0.36 11.04 -0.15
N GLU A 241 -0.20 11.55 -1.25
CA GLU A 241 0.33 11.31 -2.60
C GLU A 241 1.76 11.85 -2.80
N VAL A 242 2.04 13.03 -2.24
CA VAL A 242 3.40 13.59 -2.26
C VAL A 242 4.34 12.72 -1.43
N ALA A 243 3.91 12.20 -0.28
CA ALA A 243 4.71 11.29 0.53
C ALA A 243 5.01 9.98 -0.22
N ASP A 244 4.06 9.43 -0.98
CA ASP A 244 4.24 8.19 -1.75
C ASP A 244 5.35 8.29 -2.79
N LEU A 245 5.64 9.49 -3.32
CA LEU A 245 6.81 9.69 -4.19
C LEU A 245 8.13 9.31 -3.49
N LEU A 246 8.23 9.53 -2.18
CA LEU A 246 9.44 9.18 -1.42
C LEU A 246 9.31 7.81 -0.75
N LEU A 247 8.12 7.35 -0.45
CA LEU A 247 7.91 6.05 0.19
C LEU A 247 8.00 4.91 -0.84
N ASP A 248 7.26 4.97 -1.92
CA ASP A 248 7.13 3.89 -2.88
C ASP A 248 7.93 4.11 -4.17
N VAL A 249 7.81 5.30 -4.78
CA VAL A 249 8.49 5.57 -6.04
C VAL A 249 10.01 5.60 -5.86
N PHE A 250 10.51 6.27 -4.81
CA PHE A 250 11.94 6.24 -4.48
C PHE A 250 12.43 4.82 -4.24
N THR A 251 11.65 3.99 -3.52
CA THR A 251 12.01 2.59 -3.24
C THR A 251 12.10 1.77 -4.53
N SER A 252 11.16 1.97 -5.44
CA SER A 252 11.14 1.28 -6.74
C SER A 252 12.37 1.59 -7.59
N PHE A 253 12.89 2.82 -7.56
CA PHE A 253 14.08 3.23 -8.31
C PHE A 253 15.38 3.12 -7.52
N LEU A 254 15.32 2.79 -6.21
CA LEU A 254 16.49 2.78 -5.32
C LEU A 254 17.59 1.81 -5.78
N ALA A 255 17.23 0.56 -6.09
CA ALA A 255 18.19 -0.42 -6.54
C ALA A 255 18.86 0.03 -7.83
N LEU A 256 18.09 0.58 -8.77
CA LEU A 256 18.60 1.11 -10.04
C LEU A 256 19.57 2.29 -9.82
N TYR A 257 19.21 3.22 -8.92
CA TYR A 257 20.09 4.33 -8.53
C TYR A 257 21.40 3.85 -7.90
N LEU A 258 21.34 2.85 -7.02
CA LEU A 258 22.53 2.31 -6.38
C LEU A 258 23.47 1.65 -7.41
N VAL A 259 22.95 0.96 -8.42
CA VAL A 259 23.77 0.33 -9.48
C VAL A 259 24.32 1.38 -10.44
N GLU A 260 23.47 2.25 -10.99
CA GLU A 260 23.87 3.10 -12.12
C GLU A 260 24.51 4.42 -11.69
N ALA A 261 24.05 5.03 -10.60
CA ALA A 261 24.54 6.33 -10.13
C ALA A 261 25.58 6.20 -9.00
N ALA A 262 25.44 5.21 -8.11
CA ALA A 262 26.40 4.96 -7.04
C ALA A 262 27.40 3.84 -7.38
N HIS A 263 27.32 3.26 -8.57
CA HIS A 263 28.22 2.21 -9.09
C HIS A 263 28.34 0.98 -8.16
N ALA A 264 27.26 0.66 -7.43
CA ALA A 264 27.22 -0.50 -6.55
C ALA A 264 27.05 -1.79 -7.36
N ALA A 265 27.68 -2.87 -6.90
CA ALA A 265 27.38 -4.19 -7.44
C ALA A 265 25.88 -4.54 -7.24
N PRO A 266 25.24 -5.25 -8.16
CA PRO A 266 23.81 -5.60 -8.06
C PRO A 266 23.44 -6.29 -6.73
N PHE A 267 24.32 -7.15 -6.22
CA PHE A 267 24.18 -7.76 -4.90
C PHE A 267 24.07 -6.72 -3.77
N VAL A 268 24.94 -5.69 -3.78
CA VAL A 268 24.93 -4.63 -2.77
C VAL A 268 23.70 -3.72 -2.92
N ALA A 269 23.28 -3.49 -4.16
CA ALA A 269 22.04 -2.73 -4.42
C ALA A 269 20.80 -3.45 -3.87
N ALA A 270 20.72 -4.77 -4.03
CA ALA A 270 19.66 -5.58 -3.43
C ALA A 270 19.68 -5.50 -1.90
N LEU A 271 20.87 -5.61 -1.27
CA LEU A 271 21.02 -5.39 0.17
C LEU A 271 20.62 -3.97 0.59
N GLY A 272 20.88 -2.95 -0.23
CA GLY A 272 20.46 -1.58 0.01
C GLY A 272 18.93 -1.44 0.10
N VAL A 273 18.20 -2.10 -0.79
CA VAL A 273 16.73 -2.19 -0.67
C VAL A 273 16.33 -2.93 0.62
N GLY A 274 17.03 -4.01 0.96
CA GLY A 274 16.83 -4.72 2.23
C GLY A 274 17.06 -3.83 3.45
N VAL A 275 18.11 -2.99 3.47
CA VAL A 275 18.37 -1.99 4.52
C VAL A 275 17.21 -1.02 4.65
N ARG A 276 16.67 -0.53 3.52
CA ARG A 276 15.52 0.37 3.54
C ARG A 276 14.29 -0.32 4.15
N LEU A 277 13.94 -1.51 3.68
CA LEU A 277 12.74 -2.22 4.15
C LEU A 277 12.89 -2.70 5.60
N GLY A 278 14.09 -3.16 5.99
CA GLY A 278 14.39 -3.52 7.38
C GLY A 278 14.38 -2.33 8.33
N ALA A 279 14.90 -1.17 7.88
CA ALA A 279 14.80 0.07 8.65
C ALA A 279 13.35 0.55 8.78
N GLY A 280 12.51 0.36 7.74
CA GLY A 280 11.07 0.63 7.78
C GLY A 280 10.38 -0.20 8.86
N LEU A 281 10.59 -1.51 8.85
CA LEU A 281 10.06 -2.42 9.87
C LEU A 281 10.49 -2.02 11.30
N ALA A 282 11.76 -1.69 11.50
CA ALA A 282 12.25 -1.19 12.79
C ALA A 282 11.61 0.16 13.16
N GLY A 283 11.43 1.03 12.16
CA GLY A 283 10.80 2.33 12.29
C GLY A 283 9.33 2.22 12.75
N ASP A 284 8.57 1.28 12.20
CA ASP A 284 7.18 1.03 12.60
C ASP A 284 7.08 0.62 14.08
N LEU A 285 8.00 -0.23 14.56
CA LEU A 285 8.05 -0.62 15.97
C LEU A 285 8.40 0.56 16.88
N ILE A 286 9.33 1.40 16.46
CA ILE A 286 9.73 2.61 17.20
C ILE A 286 8.60 3.64 17.21
N LEU A 287 7.89 3.79 16.07
CA LEU A 287 6.83 4.77 15.90
C LEU A 287 5.66 4.53 16.85
N ILE A 288 5.29 3.29 17.12
CA ILE A 288 4.23 2.95 18.09
C ILE A 288 4.56 3.57 19.44
N GLN A 289 5.77 3.34 19.95
CA GLN A 289 6.22 3.88 21.26
C GLN A 289 6.37 5.41 21.22
N LEU A 290 6.78 5.96 20.09
CA LEU A 290 6.98 7.39 19.92
C LEU A 290 5.65 8.16 19.95
N LEU A 291 4.60 7.63 19.29
CA LEU A 291 3.27 8.25 19.25
C LEU A 291 2.50 8.14 20.57
N GLU A 292 2.87 7.23 21.48
CA GLU A 292 2.35 7.21 22.84
C GLU A 292 2.85 8.39 23.68
N ARG A 293 4.01 8.96 23.34
CA ARG A 293 4.69 9.99 24.12
C ARG A 293 4.67 11.38 23.47
N LEU A 294 4.59 11.45 22.16
CA LEU A 294 4.70 12.68 21.38
C LEU A 294 3.46 12.91 20.51
N ASP A 295 3.12 14.17 20.32
CA ASP A 295 2.05 14.58 19.42
C ASP A 295 2.40 14.24 17.96
N SER A 296 1.47 13.55 17.27
CA SER A 296 1.63 13.05 15.91
C SER A 296 2.09 14.13 14.93
N ARG A 297 1.59 15.37 15.08
CA ARG A 297 1.97 16.50 14.21
C ARG A 297 3.38 16.97 14.45
N ARG A 298 3.85 16.96 15.71
CA ARG A 298 5.24 17.31 16.02
C ARG A 298 6.19 16.28 15.43
N VAL A 299 5.84 14.99 15.55
CA VAL A 299 6.60 13.90 14.94
C VAL A 299 6.66 14.09 13.42
N LEU A 300 5.53 14.38 12.77
CA LEU A 300 5.46 14.61 11.33
C LEU A 300 6.28 15.84 10.90
N CYS A 301 6.22 16.96 11.62
CA CYS A 301 7.02 18.15 11.34
C CYS A 301 8.52 17.87 11.49
N ALA A 302 8.94 17.24 12.59
CA ALA A 302 10.34 16.89 12.82
C ALA A 302 10.88 15.96 11.76
N SER A 303 10.09 14.94 11.35
CA SER A 303 10.44 14.00 10.30
C SER A 303 10.60 14.67 8.93
N ALA A 304 9.73 15.64 8.59
CA ALA A 304 9.83 16.39 7.34
C ALA A 304 11.12 17.25 7.30
N TRP A 305 11.46 17.95 8.38
CA TRP A 305 12.72 18.69 8.49
C TRP A 305 13.94 17.80 8.42
N LEU A 306 13.91 16.64 9.09
CA LEU A 306 15.00 15.69 9.08
C LEU A 306 15.21 15.11 7.67
N SER A 307 14.14 14.76 6.97
CA SER A 307 14.18 14.24 5.60
C SER A 307 14.71 15.26 4.61
N LEU A 308 14.44 16.57 4.83
CA LEU A 308 14.97 17.67 4.01
C LEU A 308 16.50 17.70 4.01
N VAL A 309 17.13 17.26 5.09
CA VAL A 309 18.60 17.17 5.20
C VAL A 309 19.11 15.80 4.76
N LEU A 310 18.45 14.73 5.18
CA LEU A 310 18.93 13.36 4.95
C LEU A 310 18.86 12.94 3.48
N LEU A 311 17.85 13.37 2.73
CA LEU A 311 17.71 12.97 1.33
C LEU A 311 18.81 13.59 0.44
N PRO A 312 19.08 14.90 0.48
CA PRO A 312 20.24 15.46 -0.24
C PRO A 312 21.56 14.87 0.25
N ALA A 313 21.74 14.65 1.56
CA ALA A 313 22.95 14.03 2.09
C ALA A 313 23.16 12.61 1.50
N PHE A 314 22.10 11.79 1.43
CA PHE A 314 22.12 10.47 0.80
C PHE A 314 22.56 10.55 -0.69
N LEU A 315 22.04 11.52 -1.43
CA LEU A 315 22.37 11.68 -2.85
C LEU A 315 23.83 12.13 -3.06
N LEU A 316 24.32 13.04 -2.24
CA LEU A 316 25.62 13.70 -2.42
C LEU A 316 26.81 12.94 -1.85
N VAL A 317 26.61 12.13 -0.79
CA VAL A 317 27.73 11.40 -0.15
C VAL A 317 28.30 10.37 -1.11
N PRO A 318 29.64 10.35 -1.37
CA PRO A 318 30.23 9.46 -2.35
C PRO A 318 30.42 8.01 -1.86
N GLY A 319 30.49 7.79 -0.55
CA GLY A 319 30.79 6.46 0.03
C GLY A 319 29.54 5.58 0.14
N LEU A 320 29.59 4.35 -0.41
CA LEU A 320 28.45 3.41 -0.40
C LEU A 320 28.01 3.04 1.02
N GLY A 321 28.94 2.80 1.95
CA GLY A 321 28.60 2.51 3.35
C GLY A 321 27.87 3.68 4.02
N ALA A 322 28.34 4.91 3.81
CA ALA A 322 27.69 6.11 4.33
C ALA A 322 26.31 6.33 3.68
N LYS A 323 26.16 6.04 2.37
CA LYS A 323 24.86 6.03 1.70
C LYS A 323 23.87 5.06 2.36
N LEU A 324 24.27 3.84 2.70
CA LEU A 324 23.40 2.86 3.34
C LEU A 324 22.98 3.30 4.76
N ILE A 325 23.88 3.94 5.52
CA ILE A 325 23.55 4.51 6.83
C ILE A 325 22.54 5.66 6.69
N LEU A 326 22.79 6.58 5.75
CA LEU A 326 21.89 7.69 5.48
C LEU A 326 20.52 7.21 4.95
N LEU A 327 20.51 6.13 4.15
CA LEU A 327 19.28 5.50 3.69
C LEU A 327 18.46 4.94 4.84
N ALA A 328 19.09 4.22 5.79
CA ALA A 328 18.42 3.74 6.98
C ALA A 328 17.88 4.89 7.83
N ALA A 329 18.67 5.94 8.05
CA ALA A 329 18.24 7.14 8.78
C ALA A 329 17.08 7.87 8.08
N LEU A 330 17.14 8.01 6.75
CA LEU A 330 16.06 8.60 5.95
C LEU A 330 14.78 7.78 6.06
N THR A 331 14.89 6.46 6.00
CA THR A 331 13.73 5.56 6.14
C THR A 331 13.09 5.70 7.51
N LEU A 332 13.88 5.65 8.59
CA LEU A 332 13.37 5.89 9.94
C LEU A 332 12.71 7.27 10.09
N ALA A 333 13.29 8.30 9.45
CA ALA A 333 12.71 9.63 9.45
C ALA A 333 11.36 9.69 8.70
N THR A 334 11.19 8.96 7.60
CA THR A 334 9.97 8.99 6.78
C THR A 334 8.88 8.02 7.23
N THR A 335 9.18 7.06 8.10
CA THR A 335 8.20 6.07 8.63
C THR A 335 6.91 6.71 9.17
N PRO A 336 6.91 7.86 9.88
CA PRO A 336 5.67 8.47 10.38
C PRO A 336 4.74 9.01 9.27
N TRP A 337 5.20 9.20 8.06
CA TRP A 337 4.46 9.94 7.04
C TRP A 337 3.15 9.25 6.68
N TYR A 338 3.20 7.99 6.27
CA TYR A 338 1.99 7.27 5.87
C TYR A 338 0.96 7.12 6.99
N PRO A 339 1.29 6.55 8.17
CA PRO A 339 0.29 6.31 9.21
C PRO A 339 -0.27 7.60 9.80
N VAL A 340 0.55 8.64 9.98
CA VAL A 340 0.07 9.92 10.53
C VAL A 340 -0.79 10.67 9.54
N LEU A 341 -0.38 10.76 8.26
CA LEU A 341 -1.17 11.43 7.23
C LEU A 341 -2.50 10.72 6.99
N LYS A 342 -2.50 9.40 6.99
CA LYS A 342 -3.70 8.59 6.84
C LYS A 342 -4.65 8.77 8.02
N ALA A 343 -4.14 8.80 9.25
CA ALA A 343 -4.93 9.09 10.45
C ALA A 343 -5.56 10.49 10.41
N GLU A 344 -4.82 11.51 9.98
CA GLU A 344 -5.34 12.88 9.82
C GLU A 344 -6.40 12.96 8.70
N LEU A 345 -6.22 12.21 7.60
CA LEU A 345 -7.24 12.11 6.54
C LEU A 345 -8.54 11.53 7.08
N PHE A 346 -8.50 10.40 7.79
CA PHE A 346 -9.68 9.80 8.42
C PHE A 346 -10.29 10.72 9.49
N GLY A 347 -9.47 11.36 10.30
CA GLY A 347 -9.91 12.34 11.32
C GLY A 347 -10.60 13.58 10.73
N SER A 348 -10.29 13.93 9.47
CA SER A 348 -10.94 15.04 8.75
C SER A 348 -12.35 14.69 8.24
N LEU A 349 -12.74 13.40 8.24
CA LEU A 349 -14.00 12.87 7.72
C LEU A 349 -14.73 12.01 8.76
N PRO A 350 -15.08 12.54 9.94
CA PRO A 350 -15.70 11.77 11.02
C PRO A 350 -17.03 11.16 10.56
N GLY A 351 -17.23 9.86 10.87
CA GLY A 351 -18.43 9.11 10.49
C GLY A 351 -18.57 8.77 9.00
N ARG A 352 -17.52 9.03 8.19
CA ARG A 352 -17.51 8.83 6.73
C ARG A 352 -16.25 8.09 6.28
N SER A 353 -15.87 7.06 7.00
CA SER A 353 -14.67 6.24 6.70
C SER A 353 -14.71 5.64 5.28
N GLY A 354 -15.89 5.24 4.79
CA GLY A 354 -16.05 4.77 3.41
C GLY A 354 -15.67 5.83 2.35
N LEU A 355 -16.00 7.11 2.59
CA LEU A 355 -15.57 8.20 1.70
C LEU A 355 -14.04 8.40 1.74
N ALA A 356 -13.42 8.28 2.91
CA ALA A 356 -11.97 8.37 3.04
C ALA A 356 -11.26 7.23 2.28
N VAL A 357 -11.78 6.00 2.35
CA VAL A 357 -11.27 4.86 1.59
C VAL A 357 -11.42 5.09 0.08
N SER A 358 -12.61 5.48 -0.38
CA SER A 358 -12.85 5.75 -1.81
C SER A 358 -11.95 6.86 -2.36
N LEU A 359 -11.68 7.89 -1.56
CA LEU A 359 -10.75 8.96 -1.91
C LEU A 359 -9.31 8.45 -2.02
N SER A 360 -8.87 7.62 -1.07
CA SER A 360 -7.54 7.01 -1.11
C SER A 360 -7.37 6.10 -2.32
N SER A 361 -8.40 5.31 -2.70
CA SER A 361 -8.35 4.48 -3.91
C SER A 361 -8.34 5.32 -5.20
N ALA A 362 -9.10 6.43 -5.22
CA ALA A 362 -9.11 7.34 -6.36
C ALA A 362 -7.77 8.09 -6.51
N SER A 363 -7.09 8.40 -5.40
CA SER A 363 -5.77 9.05 -5.44
C SER A 363 -4.68 8.10 -5.92
N GLY A 364 -4.80 6.79 -5.67
CA GLY A 364 -3.89 5.78 -6.21
C GLY A 364 -3.80 5.80 -7.75
N LEU A 365 -4.86 6.25 -8.45
CA LEU A 365 -4.79 6.50 -9.88
C LEU A 365 -3.82 7.66 -10.23
N ALA A 366 -3.78 8.70 -9.41
CA ALA A 366 -2.82 9.80 -9.56
C ALA A 366 -1.41 9.36 -9.12
N GLY A 367 -1.30 8.54 -8.09
CA GLY A 367 -0.05 7.95 -7.59
C GLY A 367 0.69 7.16 -8.67
N GLY A 368 -0.03 6.47 -9.57
CA GLY A 368 0.55 5.77 -10.74
C GLY A 368 1.32 6.69 -11.69
N LEU A 369 1.06 8.00 -11.68
CA LEU A 369 1.83 8.97 -12.47
C LEU A 369 3.24 9.24 -11.90
N GLY A 370 3.46 8.99 -10.62
CA GLY A 370 4.74 9.22 -9.95
C GLY A 370 5.90 8.44 -10.57
N PRO A 371 5.83 7.10 -10.66
CA PRO A 371 6.87 6.29 -11.32
C PRO A 371 7.08 6.66 -12.78
N LEU A 372 6.00 7.00 -13.50
CA LEU A 372 6.08 7.44 -14.89
C LEU A 372 6.83 8.78 -15.01
N ALA A 373 6.52 9.75 -14.15
CA ALA A 373 7.20 11.05 -14.14
C ALA A 373 8.70 10.90 -13.85
N VAL A 374 9.06 10.08 -12.83
CA VAL A 374 10.47 9.77 -12.52
C VAL A 374 11.15 9.08 -13.70
N GLY A 375 10.50 8.12 -14.36
CA GLY A 375 11.01 7.44 -15.55
C GLY A 375 11.25 8.40 -16.72
N LEU A 376 10.32 9.33 -16.99
CA LEU A 376 10.47 10.35 -18.03
C LEU A 376 11.61 11.33 -17.75
N ILE A 377 11.72 11.82 -16.50
CA ILE A 377 12.82 12.70 -16.09
C ILE A 377 14.15 11.96 -16.20
N ALA A 378 14.20 10.71 -15.75
CA ALA A 378 15.40 9.88 -15.85
C ALA A 378 15.81 9.62 -17.30
N GLN A 379 14.85 9.48 -18.21
CA GLN A 379 15.09 9.29 -19.65
C GLN A 379 15.70 10.52 -20.31
N GLN A 380 15.28 11.72 -19.88
CA GLN A 380 15.71 13.00 -20.50
C GLN A 380 16.98 13.56 -19.86
N PHE A 381 17.07 13.51 -18.54
CA PHE A 381 18.09 14.21 -17.75
C PHE A 381 19.02 13.25 -16.99
N GLY A 382 18.74 11.97 -17.03
CA GLY A 382 19.46 10.95 -16.26
C GLY A 382 18.85 10.67 -14.88
N LEU A 383 19.15 9.48 -14.37
CA LEU A 383 18.57 8.96 -13.13
C LEU A 383 18.94 9.81 -11.90
N SER A 384 20.15 10.36 -11.84
CA SER A 384 20.60 11.22 -10.73
C SER A 384 19.75 12.48 -10.60
N TRP A 385 19.37 13.10 -11.72
CA TRP A 385 18.48 14.27 -11.72
C TRP A 385 17.04 13.91 -11.34
N ALA A 386 16.55 12.76 -11.80
CA ALA A 386 15.24 12.28 -11.41
C ALA A 386 15.16 12.04 -9.89
N MET A 387 16.18 11.42 -9.30
CA MET A 387 16.28 11.21 -7.86
C MET A 387 16.47 12.53 -7.08
N ALA A 388 17.23 13.50 -7.64
CA ALA A 388 17.36 14.83 -7.05
C ALA A 388 16.02 15.58 -7.05
N GLY A 389 15.17 15.39 -8.06
CA GLY A 389 13.82 15.93 -8.10
C GLY A 389 12.96 15.53 -6.90
N LEU A 390 13.18 14.35 -6.33
CA LEU A 390 12.48 13.90 -5.14
C LEU A 390 12.82 14.72 -3.88
N CYS A 391 13.90 15.53 -3.89
CA CYS A 391 14.17 16.48 -2.82
C CYS A 391 13.08 17.57 -2.68
N SER A 392 12.24 17.75 -3.70
CA SER A 392 11.05 18.61 -3.60
C SER A 392 10.01 18.06 -2.61
N VAL A 393 9.95 16.74 -2.40
CA VAL A 393 8.97 16.09 -1.52
C VAL A 393 9.07 16.56 -0.07
N PRO A 394 10.22 16.48 0.62
CA PRO A 394 10.32 16.99 1.98
C PRO A 394 10.13 18.53 2.05
N VAL A 395 10.47 19.28 1.00
CA VAL A 395 10.18 20.73 0.92
C VAL A 395 8.68 20.97 0.95
N VAL A 396 7.92 20.29 0.09
CA VAL A 396 6.45 20.36 0.05
C VAL A 396 5.84 19.93 1.37
N MET A 397 6.36 18.85 1.99
CA MET A 397 5.93 18.37 3.30
C MET A 397 6.13 19.47 4.36
N VAL A 398 7.29 20.09 4.45
CA VAL A 398 7.55 21.19 5.40
C VAL A 398 6.59 22.36 5.18
N ILE A 399 6.43 22.80 3.92
CA ILE A 399 5.57 23.95 3.59
C ILE A 399 4.10 23.67 3.95
N LEU A 400 3.61 22.47 3.68
CA LEU A 400 2.20 22.14 3.88
C LEU A 400 1.87 21.65 5.29
N VAL A 401 2.80 21.05 6.03
CA VAL A 401 2.56 20.54 7.39
C VAL A 401 2.70 21.66 8.44
N VAL A 402 3.73 22.50 8.34
CA VAL A 402 4.04 23.55 9.33
C VAL A 402 2.93 24.61 9.51
N PRO A 403 2.24 25.14 8.48
CA PRO A 403 1.22 26.17 8.66
C PRO A 403 -0.03 25.73 9.43
N SER A 404 -0.22 24.44 9.71
CA SER A 404 -1.37 23.90 10.43
C SER A 404 -1.37 24.21 11.93
N GLY A 405 -0.28 24.77 12.46
CA GLY A 405 -0.12 25.08 13.88
C GLY A 405 -0.88 26.32 14.37
N ARG A 406 -1.50 27.13 13.47
CA ARG A 406 -2.27 28.30 13.87
C ARG A 406 -3.77 28.10 13.67
N LYS A 407 -4.50 28.02 14.77
CA LYS A 407 -5.96 28.05 14.97
C LYS A 407 -6.69 26.69 14.93
N ARG A 408 -6.67 26.02 16.08
CA ARG A 408 -7.87 25.52 16.77
C ARG A 408 -7.52 25.33 18.23
N GLY A 409 -7.99 26.28 19.08
CA GLY A 409 -8.02 26.09 20.52
C GLY A 409 -8.87 24.85 20.82
N TRP A 410 -8.24 23.87 21.39
CA TRP A 410 -8.95 22.79 22.06
C TRP A 410 -9.57 23.39 23.32
N THR A 411 -10.89 23.63 23.27
CA THR A 411 -11.69 23.72 24.49
C THR A 411 -11.48 22.42 25.25
N ARG A 412 -10.86 22.55 26.41
CA ARG A 412 -10.77 21.51 27.43
C ARG A 412 -12.18 20.96 27.64
N LEU A 413 -12.44 19.75 27.22
CA LEU A 413 -13.54 18.96 27.79
C LEU A 413 -13.07 18.60 29.19
N GLY A 414 -13.62 19.35 30.14
CA GLY A 414 -13.41 19.16 31.56
C GLY A 414 -13.89 17.78 31.97
N CYS A 415 -12.99 17.03 32.58
CA CYS A 415 -13.39 16.09 33.60
C CYS A 415 -14.08 16.91 34.70
N ARG A 416 -15.34 16.71 34.91
CA ARG A 416 -16.03 16.92 36.17
C ARG A 416 -16.74 15.61 36.50
N ASP A 417 -16.30 15.07 37.63
CA ASP A 417 -16.91 14.18 38.61
C ASP A 417 -17.78 13.03 38.10
#